data_d7fb6ae4feaccb79cf7e42f2bfc02c91
#
_entry.id   d7fb6ae4feaccb79cf7e42f2bfc02c91
#
_cell.length_a   1.000
_cell.length_b   1.000
_cell.length_c   1.000
_cell.angle_alpha   90.00
_cell.angle_beta   90.00
_cell.angle_gamma   90.00
#
_symmetry.space_group_name_H-M   'P 1'
#
loop_
_entity.id
_entity.type
_entity.pdbx_description
1 polymer ?
#
loop_
_entity_poly.entity_id
_entity_poly.type
_entity_poly.pdbx_seq_one_letter_code
_entity_poly.pdbx_strand_id
1 'polypeptide(L)'
;MKVIRLDEAVPYQASKHSGAYTMHLQHKNLGADAPFWVGCSYYMPGGKAEWDASPFHKVYIILDGEMTIATEDGEVILRPLDSVYLAPNERREVRNDTNRVVTMLTVLTYPAE
;
A
#
# COMPACT_ATOMS: atom_id res chain seq x y z
N MET A 1 0.29 -12.66 -21.16
CA MET A 1 0.97 -11.44 -20.70
C MET A 1 -0.02 -10.30 -20.66
N LYS A 2 -0.05 -9.55 -19.55
CA LYS A 2 -0.97 -8.42 -19.40
C LYS A 2 -0.15 -7.18 -19.01
N VAL A 3 -0.15 -6.16 -19.86
CA VAL A 3 0.56 -4.91 -19.60
C VAL A 3 -0.45 -3.82 -19.28
N ILE A 4 -0.23 -3.11 -18.18
CA ILE A 4 -1.00 -1.92 -17.81
C ILE A 4 0.01 -0.80 -17.60
N ARG A 5 -0.09 0.24 -18.42
CA ARG A 5 0.78 1.41 -18.29
C ARG A 5 0.34 2.27 -17.11
N LEU A 6 1.23 3.08 -16.58
CA LEU A 6 0.92 3.90 -15.41
C LEU A 6 -0.30 4.82 -15.67
N ASP A 7 -0.41 5.38 -16.87
CA ASP A 7 -1.54 6.24 -17.23
C ASP A 7 -2.86 5.47 -17.43
N GLU A 8 -2.81 4.14 -17.41
CA GLU A 8 -3.98 3.26 -17.46
C GLU A 8 -4.34 2.70 -16.09
N ALA A 9 -3.52 2.94 -15.06
CA ALA A 9 -3.79 2.48 -13.71
C ALA A 9 -5.09 3.10 -13.19
N VAL A 10 -5.87 2.31 -12.45
CA VAL A 10 -7.21 2.72 -12.03
C VAL A 10 -7.20 3.19 -10.58
N PRO A 11 -7.51 4.47 -10.32
CA PRO A 11 -7.63 4.97 -8.95
C PRO A 11 -8.76 4.28 -8.19
N TYR A 12 -8.59 4.14 -6.89
CA TYR A 12 -9.64 3.65 -6.01
C TYR A 12 -9.58 4.37 -4.66
N GLN A 13 -10.68 4.32 -3.92
CA GLN A 13 -10.75 4.90 -2.58
C GLN A 13 -10.39 3.82 -1.56
N ALA A 14 -9.28 4.02 -0.85
CA ALA A 14 -8.91 3.16 0.26
C ALA A 14 -9.57 3.66 1.53
N SER A 15 -10.22 2.77 2.28
CA SER A 15 -10.91 3.16 3.51
C SER A 15 -9.89 3.62 4.56
N LYS A 16 -10.27 4.62 5.38
CA LYS A 16 -9.44 5.18 6.46
C LYS A 16 -8.10 5.75 6.00
N HIS A 17 -7.99 6.13 4.74
CA HIS A 17 -6.83 6.83 4.20
C HIS A 17 -7.13 8.30 4.04
N SER A 18 -6.13 9.14 4.27
CA SER A 18 -6.19 10.58 4.02
C SER A 18 -4.85 11.07 3.49
N GLY A 19 -4.87 12.06 2.60
CA GLY A 19 -3.65 12.56 1.97
C GLY A 19 -2.93 11.52 1.14
N ALA A 20 -3.67 10.57 0.56
CA ALA A 20 -3.13 9.48 -0.22
C ALA A 20 -3.89 9.33 -1.53
N TYR A 21 -3.18 9.04 -2.60
CA TYR A 21 -3.74 8.71 -3.90
C TYR A 21 -3.36 7.25 -4.21
N THR A 22 -4.37 6.40 -4.38
CA THR A 22 -4.18 4.96 -4.51
C THR A 22 -4.67 4.46 -5.86
N MET A 23 -3.90 3.55 -6.47
CA MET A 23 -4.19 3.01 -7.79
C MET A 23 -3.98 1.51 -7.82
N HIS A 24 -4.82 0.82 -8.57
CA HIS A 24 -4.56 -0.57 -8.97
C HIS A 24 -3.61 -0.58 -10.17
N LEU A 25 -2.47 -1.25 -10.03
CA LEU A 25 -1.55 -1.48 -11.16
C LEU A 25 -1.89 -2.80 -11.87
N GLN A 26 -2.10 -3.87 -11.12
CA GLN A 26 -2.58 -5.16 -11.62
C GLN A 26 -3.62 -5.68 -10.64
N HIS A 27 -4.79 -6.05 -11.17
CA HIS A 27 -5.93 -6.44 -10.34
C HIS A 27 -6.85 -7.33 -11.17
N LYS A 28 -7.60 -8.22 -10.51
CA LYS A 28 -8.54 -9.11 -11.23
C LYS A 28 -9.54 -8.34 -12.08
N ASN A 29 -9.98 -7.16 -11.62
CA ASN A 29 -10.91 -6.32 -12.37
C ASN A 29 -10.27 -5.70 -13.62
N LEU A 30 -8.94 -5.77 -13.73
CA LEU A 30 -8.18 -5.32 -14.91
C LEU A 30 -7.66 -6.50 -15.73
N GLY A 31 -8.08 -7.71 -15.40
CA GLY A 31 -7.76 -8.91 -16.16
C GLY A 31 -6.58 -9.73 -15.64
N ALA A 32 -5.98 -9.36 -14.51
CA ALA A 32 -4.91 -10.14 -13.90
C ALA A 32 -5.53 -11.21 -12.99
N ASP A 33 -5.58 -12.44 -13.47
CA ASP A 33 -6.15 -13.57 -12.74
C ASP A 33 -5.07 -14.21 -11.85
N ALA A 34 -4.77 -13.55 -10.75
CA ALA A 34 -3.79 -13.99 -9.77
C ALA A 34 -4.40 -13.97 -8.37
N PRO A 35 -3.86 -14.72 -7.40
CA PRO A 35 -4.37 -14.72 -6.03
C PRO A 35 -3.99 -13.47 -5.23
N PHE A 36 -3.38 -12.49 -5.87
CA PHE A 36 -2.96 -11.22 -5.28
C PHE A 36 -3.16 -10.10 -6.30
N TRP A 37 -3.08 -8.87 -5.81
CA TRP A 37 -3.05 -7.70 -6.68
C TRP A 37 -1.93 -6.75 -6.25
N VAL A 38 -1.56 -5.86 -7.16
CA VAL A 38 -0.49 -4.88 -6.94
C VAL A 38 -1.07 -3.49 -7.09
N GLY A 39 -0.80 -2.66 -6.10
CA GLY A 39 -1.19 -1.26 -6.11
C GLY A 39 0.00 -0.34 -5.96
N CYS A 40 -0.23 0.93 -6.27
CA CYS A 40 0.73 2.00 -6.02
C CYS A 40 0.01 3.14 -5.32
N SER A 41 0.64 3.69 -4.31
CA SER A 41 0.09 4.81 -3.54
C SER A 41 1.08 5.94 -3.49
N TYR A 42 0.57 7.17 -3.64
CA TYR A 42 1.33 8.38 -3.35
C TYR A 42 0.77 8.96 -2.05
N TYR A 43 1.62 9.11 -1.04
CA TYR A 43 1.24 9.74 0.22
C TYR A 43 1.82 11.14 0.25
N MET A 44 0.94 12.14 0.38
CA MET A 44 1.34 13.52 0.55
C MET A 44 1.96 13.72 1.95
N PRO A 45 2.72 14.81 2.17
CA PRO A 45 3.15 15.15 3.53
C PRO A 45 1.96 15.14 4.49
N GLY A 46 2.09 14.39 5.60
CA GLY A 46 0.99 14.20 6.56
C GLY A 46 -0.06 13.20 6.15
N GLY A 47 0.06 12.61 4.97
CA GLY A 47 -0.85 11.56 4.51
C GLY A 47 -0.69 10.30 5.34
N LYS A 48 -1.78 9.56 5.51
CA LYS A 48 -1.77 8.37 6.37
C LYS A 48 -2.85 7.36 6.00
N ALA A 49 -2.60 6.11 6.39
CA ALA A 49 -3.61 5.09 6.55
C ALA A 49 -3.76 4.88 8.06
N GLU A 50 -4.96 5.12 8.58
CA GLU A 50 -5.22 5.01 10.02
C GLU A 50 -5.07 3.57 10.52
N TRP A 51 -4.91 3.42 11.83
CA TRP A 51 -4.87 2.12 12.48
C TRP A 51 -6.02 1.24 12.01
N ASP A 52 -5.67 0.10 11.44
CA ASP A 52 -6.64 -0.85 10.92
C ASP A 52 -5.99 -2.22 10.73
N ALA A 53 -6.82 -3.23 10.53
CA ALA A 53 -6.38 -4.58 10.22
C ALA A 53 -7.23 -5.12 9.07
N SER A 54 -6.66 -6.02 8.30
CA SER A 54 -7.34 -6.66 7.17
C SER A 54 -7.12 -8.16 7.20
N PRO A 55 -8.07 -8.97 6.72
CA PRO A 55 -7.98 -10.44 6.81
C PRO A 55 -7.11 -11.06 5.71
N PHE A 56 -6.24 -10.29 5.07
CA PHE A 56 -5.39 -10.80 3.99
C PHE A 56 -3.92 -10.42 4.23
N HIS A 57 -3.01 -11.08 3.50
CA HIS A 57 -1.58 -10.78 3.54
C HIS A 57 -1.28 -9.48 2.80
N LYS A 58 -0.31 -8.72 3.31
CA LYS A 58 0.13 -7.47 2.69
C LYS A 58 1.65 -7.38 2.70
N VAL A 59 2.21 -6.86 1.60
CA VAL A 59 3.61 -6.43 1.54
C VAL A 59 3.61 -4.99 1.05
N TYR A 60 4.31 -4.13 1.77
CA TYR A 60 4.56 -2.75 1.33
C TYR A 60 6.02 -2.61 0.94
N ILE A 61 6.27 -1.92 -0.16
CA ILE A 61 7.62 -1.66 -0.67
C ILE A 61 7.72 -0.17 -0.96
N ILE A 62 8.68 0.51 -0.36
CA ILE A 62 8.88 1.94 -0.61
C ILE A 62 9.71 2.10 -1.89
N LEU A 63 9.23 2.93 -2.81
CA LEU A 63 9.98 3.27 -4.03
C LEU A 63 10.69 4.60 -3.90
N ASP A 64 10.09 5.56 -3.22
CA ASP A 64 10.65 6.90 -3.06
C ASP A 64 10.14 7.51 -1.76
N GLY A 65 11.02 8.26 -1.08
CA GLY A 65 10.71 8.88 0.20
C GLY A 65 10.92 7.95 1.38
N GLU A 66 10.42 8.36 2.54
CA GLU A 66 10.51 7.60 3.78
C GLU A 66 9.12 7.46 4.39
N MET A 67 8.73 6.24 4.73
CA MET A 67 7.42 5.94 5.30
C MET A 67 7.57 5.37 6.69
N THR A 68 6.76 5.83 7.63
CA THR A 68 6.69 5.24 8.97
C THR A 68 5.56 4.21 9.00
N ILE A 69 5.91 2.99 9.38
CA ILE A 69 4.95 1.91 9.61
C ILE A 69 4.95 1.59 11.09
N ALA A 70 3.78 1.65 11.70
CA ALA A 70 3.60 1.31 13.11
C ALA A 70 2.75 0.05 13.25
N THR A 71 3.17 -0.84 14.13
CA THR A 71 2.38 -2.00 14.57
C THR A 71 2.41 -2.02 16.09
N GLU A 72 1.80 -3.03 16.69
CA GLU A 72 1.86 -3.20 18.16
C GLU A 72 3.29 -3.48 18.63
N ASP A 73 4.18 -3.95 17.74
CA ASP A 73 5.58 -4.20 18.07
C ASP A 73 6.46 -2.95 18.01
N GLY A 74 5.93 -1.80 17.62
CA GLY A 74 6.65 -0.54 17.52
C GLY A 74 6.59 0.09 16.16
N GLU A 75 7.46 1.05 15.91
CA GLU A 75 7.51 1.80 14.66
C GLU A 75 8.82 1.55 13.92
N VAL A 76 8.76 1.52 12.58
CA VAL A 76 9.92 1.47 11.72
C VAL A 76 9.80 2.53 10.64
N ILE A 77 10.93 3.06 10.20
CA ILE A 77 11.00 3.94 9.03
C ILE A 77 11.56 3.12 7.88
N LEU A 78 10.79 3.04 6.80
CA LEU A 78 11.18 2.34 5.58
C LEU A 78 11.67 3.35 4.54
N ARG A 79 12.79 3.04 3.91
CA ARG A 79 13.44 3.83 2.85
C ARG A 79 13.30 3.11 1.51
N PRO A 80 13.69 3.72 0.39
CA PRO A 80 13.54 3.09 -0.92
C PRO A 80 14.09 1.67 -0.97
N LEU A 81 13.27 0.76 -1.49
CA LEU A 81 13.44 -0.70 -1.59
C LEU A 81 13.40 -1.45 -0.26
N ASP A 82 13.21 -0.76 0.87
CA ASP A 82 12.82 -1.46 2.10
C ASP A 82 11.40 -1.95 1.96
N SER A 83 11.10 -3.06 2.62
CA SER A 83 9.76 -3.65 2.58
C SER A 83 9.35 -4.16 3.96
N VAL A 84 8.03 -4.31 4.13
CA VAL A 84 7.46 -4.90 5.34
C VAL A 84 6.36 -5.88 4.93
N TYR A 85 6.31 -7.00 5.62
CA TYR A 85 5.21 -7.96 5.52
C TYR A 85 4.29 -7.79 6.72
N LEU A 86 2.99 -7.74 6.45
CA LEU A 86 1.94 -7.70 7.46
C LEU A 86 1.04 -8.91 7.30
N ALA A 87 0.90 -9.68 8.38
CA ALA A 87 0.08 -10.89 8.38
C ALA A 87 -1.41 -10.53 8.40
N PRO A 88 -2.29 -11.48 8.04
CA PRO A 88 -3.73 -11.27 8.20
C PRO A 88 -4.07 -10.86 9.63
N ASN A 89 -4.93 -9.86 9.77
CA ASN A 89 -5.43 -9.31 11.04
C ASN A 89 -4.36 -8.60 11.90
N GLU A 90 -3.19 -8.36 11.36
CA GLU A 90 -2.17 -7.55 12.04
C GLU A 90 -2.53 -6.07 11.93
N ARG A 91 -2.67 -5.40 13.07
CA ARG A 91 -3.01 -3.97 13.10
C ARG A 91 -1.78 -3.14 12.74
N ARG A 92 -2.00 -2.12 11.93
CA ARG A 92 -0.94 -1.22 11.49
C ARG A 92 -1.46 0.19 11.25
N GLU A 93 -0.56 1.16 11.33
CA GLU A 93 -0.74 2.52 10.84
C GLU A 93 0.38 2.82 9.85
N VAL A 94 0.07 3.56 8.78
CA VAL A 94 1.04 4.00 7.78
C VAL A 94 1.03 5.52 7.79
N ARG A 95 2.20 6.16 7.94
CA ARG A 95 2.27 7.62 8.00
C ARG A 95 3.43 8.14 7.17
N ASN A 96 3.16 9.19 6.40
CA ASN A 96 4.21 10.03 5.83
C ASN A 96 4.46 11.21 6.78
N ASP A 97 5.46 11.09 7.64
CA ASP A 97 5.83 12.11 8.61
C ASP A 97 6.86 13.11 8.04
N THR A 98 7.12 13.05 6.73
CA THR A 98 8.09 13.92 6.05
C THR A 98 7.36 15.05 5.30
N ASN A 99 8.14 15.96 4.73
CA ASN A 99 7.60 17.03 3.89
C ASN A 99 7.77 16.74 2.38
N ARG A 100 7.95 15.47 2.01
CA ARG A 100 8.07 15.01 0.63
C ARG A 100 6.99 13.95 0.35
N VAL A 101 6.62 13.81 -0.91
CA VAL A 101 5.71 12.74 -1.33
C VAL A 101 6.42 11.40 -1.20
N VAL A 102 5.70 10.40 -0.69
CA VAL A 102 6.20 9.02 -0.62
C VAL A 102 5.46 8.19 -1.67
N THR A 103 6.22 7.40 -2.43
CA THR A 103 5.67 6.41 -3.37
C THR A 103 5.86 5.02 -2.79
N MET A 104 4.76 4.28 -2.66
CA MET A 104 4.75 2.95 -2.07
C MET A 104 4.01 1.96 -2.97
N LEU A 105 4.63 0.81 -3.21
CA LEU A 105 3.94 -0.33 -3.83
C LEU A 105 3.30 -1.18 -2.74
N THR A 106 2.13 -1.73 -3.05
CA THR A 106 1.44 -2.68 -2.19
C THR A 106 1.16 -3.96 -2.96
N VAL A 107 1.40 -5.09 -2.31
CA VAL A 107 1.00 -6.40 -2.83
C VAL A 107 0.08 -7.00 -1.78
N LEU A 108 -1.15 -7.28 -2.18
CA LEU A 108 -2.19 -7.77 -1.27
C LEU A 108 -2.84 -9.01 -1.85
N THR A 109 -3.10 -9.99 -0.99
CA THR A 109 -3.97 -11.10 -1.39
C THR A 109 -5.43 -10.65 -1.32
N TYR A 110 -6.30 -11.36 -2.04
CA TYR A 110 -7.73 -11.12 -1.91
C TYR A 110 -8.25 -11.76 -0.63
N PRO A 111 -9.35 -11.23 -0.06
CA PRO A 111 -9.98 -11.88 1.09
C PRO A 111 -10.36 -13.32 0.74
N ALA A 112 -10.25 -14.22 1.73
CA ALA A 112 -10.74 -15.59 1.58
C ALA A 112 -12.25 -15.59 1.41
N GLU A 113 -12.73 -16.44 0.52
CA GLU A 113 -14.17 -16.65 0.30
C GLU A 113 -14.77 -17.62 1.31
#